data_62741fa150a8fc13fe1ecd601448ae8c
#
_entry.id   62741fa150a8fc13fe1ecd601448ae8c
#
_cell.length_a   1.000
_cell.length_b   1.000
_cell.length_c   1.000
_cell.angle_alpha   90.00
_cell.angle_beta   90.00
_cell.angle_gamma   90.00
#
_symmetry.space_group_name_H-M   'P 1'
#
loop_
_entity.id
_entity.type
_entity.pdbx_description
1 polymer ?
#
loop_
_entity_poly.entity_id
_entity_poly.type
_entity_poly.pdbx_seq_one_letter_code
_entity_poly.pdbx_strand_id
1 'polypeptide(L)'
;MTERLPDSYFDRMYANSADPWRLATRWYEQRKYAITLSMLPRRRYRHAFEPGCSIGTLTALLAERCDHVTAMDVAGAALDIADVRLRGDSGRDEPRDRVTLSRGSLDDPWPPGPFDLLVLSEVAYYLGEELLAGLLGRECPRLARGATVIAAHWRHEVADYPLSGDEANRVIAATPGLISIGCYRDRDVVIEVFDTHDAASVAARDGVPGAR
;
A
#
# COMPACT_ATOMS: atom_id res chain seq x y z
N MET A 1 21.57 -6.08 12.69
CA MET A 1 20.81 -5.21 11.78
C MET A 1 19.57 -4.75 12.53
N THR A 2 19.11 -3.53 12.30
CA THR A 2 17.92 -2.98 12.97
C THR A 2 16.69 -3.75 12.46
N GLU A 3 15.84 -4.29 13.35
CA GLU A 3 14.65 -5.04 12.92
C GLU A 3 13.62 -4.17 12.19
N ARG A 4 13.58 -2.86 12.49
CA ARG A 4 12.74 -1.86 11.82
C ARG A 4 13.29 -0.45 11.98
N LEU A 5 12.86 0.48 11.12
CA LEU A 5 13.05 1.90 11.36
C LEU A 5 12.17 2.37 12.53
N PRO A 6 12.71 3.17 13.47
CA PRO A 6 11.93 3.69 14.59
C PRO A 6 10.92 4.75 14.12
N ASP A 7 9.74 4.83 14.77
CA ASP A 7 8.70 5.82 14.45
C ASP A 7 9.22 7.26 14.47
N SER A 8 10.17 7.56 15.39
CA SER A 8 10.82 8.87 15.48
C SER A 8 11.61 9.27 14.22
N TYR A 9 11.96 8.32 13.34
CA TYR A 9 12.56 8.64 12.03
C TYR A 9 11.56 9.43 11.19
N PHE A 10 10.33 8.94 11.11
CA PHE A 10 9.25 9.58 10.34
C PHE A 10 8.79 10.88 11.00
N ASP A 11 8.64 10.91 12.32
CA ASP A 11 8.30 12.13 13.05
C ASP A 11 9.28 13.28 12.74
N ARG A 12 10.60 12.97 12.67
CA ARG A 12 11.62 13.98 12.30
C ARG A 12 11.49 14.44 10.85
N MET A 13 11.16 13.53 9.92
CA MET A 13 10.98 13.89 8.51
C MET A 13 9.82 14.89 8.36
N TYR A 14 8.68 14.61 8.99
CA TYR A 14 7.50 15.48 8.93
C TYR A 14 7.64 16.76 9.77
N ALA A 15 8.46 16.77 10.82
CA ALA A 15 8.77 17.99 11.55
C ALA A 15 9.53 19.04 10.69
N ASN A 16 10.29 18.57 9.68
CA ASN A 16 11.07 19.43 8.80
C ASN A 16 10.36 19.79 7.48
N SER A 17 9.37 19.02 7.06
CA SER A 17 8.64 19.22 5.79
C SER A 17 7.26 18.57 5.85
N ALA A 18 6.24 19.28 5.38
CA ALA A 18 4.89 18.74 5.23
C ALA A 18 4.79 17.60 4.17
N ASP A 19 5.71 17.55 3.22
CA ASP A 19 5.81 16.51 2.18
C ASP A 19 7.27 16.20 1.89
N PRO A 20 7.96 15.43 2.78
CA PRO A 20 9.40 15.19 2.70
C PRO A 20 9.83 14.56 1.38
N TRP A 21 9.01 13.70 0.81
CA TRP A 21 9.30 12.99 -0.44
C TRP A 21 8.67 13.65 -1.67
N ARG A 22 7.90 14.74 -1.49
CA ARG A 22 7.16 15.43 -2.54
C ARG A 22 6.15 14.52 -3.26
N LEU A 23 5.45 13.70 -2.46
CA LEU A 23 4.47 12.71 -2.92
C LEU A 23 3.33 13.33 -3.72
N ALA A 24 2.94 14.56 -3.38
CA ALA A 24 1.85 15.26 -4.05
C ALA A 24 2.25 15.88 -5.41
N THR A 25 3.54 16.14 -5.65
CA THR A 25 3.94 17.03 -6.76
C THR A 25 4.94 16.42 -7.73
N ARG A 26 5.73 15.40 -7.33
CA ARG A 26 6.69 14.77 -8.24
C ARG A 26 5.99 13.99 -9.34
N TRP A 27 6.42 14.18 -10.58
CA TRP A 27 5.96 13.37 -11.70
C TRP A 27 6.22 11.87 -11.50
N TYR A 28 7.35 11.50 -10.90
CA TYR A 28 7.66 10.12 -10.53
C TYR A 28 6.56 9.51 -9.66
N GLU A 29 6.13 10.20 -8.62
CA GLU A 29 5.09 9.73 -7.70
C GLU A 29 3.73 9.59 -8.39
N GLN A 30 3.34 10.59 -9.18
CA GLN A 30 2.10 10.56 -9.96
C GLN A 30 2.08 9.38 -10.93
N ARG A 31 3.20 9.15 -11.62
CA ARG A 31 3.36 8.02 -12.53
C ARG A 31 3.31 6.68 -11.78
N LYS A 32 4.01 6.55 -10.66
CA LYS A 32 3.99 5.35 -9.83
C LYS A 32 2.58 5.02 -9.36
N TYR A 33 1.84 5.97 -8.84
CA TYR A 33 0.45 5.77 -8.41
C TYR A 33 -0.46 5.38 -9.59
N ALA A 34 -0.32 6.00 -10.74
CA ALA A 34 -1.10 5.64 -11.92
C ALA A 34 -0.84 4.19 -12.36
N ILE A 35 0.42 3.73 -12.35
CA ILE A 35 0.77 2.34 -12.67
C ILE A 35 0.20 1.40 -11.58
N THR A 36 0.39 1.72 -10.30
CA THR A 36 -0.13 0.93 -9.18
C THR A 36 -1.64 0.71 -9.31
N LEU A 37 -2.41 1.77 -9.54
CA LEU A 37 -3.85 1.66 -9.70
C LEU A 37 -4.27 0.91 -10.98
N SER A 38 -3.50 1.06 -12.07
CA SER A 38 -3.77 0.35 -13.33
C SER A 38 -3.50 -1.15 -13.24
N MET A 39 -2.61 -1.57 -12.33
CA MET A 39 -2.32 -2.97 -12.10
C MET A 39 -3.38 -3.67 -11.23
N LEU A 40 -4.25 -2.94 -10.55
CA LEU A 40 -5.32 -3.53 -9.75
C LEU A 40 -6.31 -4.30 -10.64
N PRO A 41 -6.49 -5.63 -10.43
CA PRO A 41 -7.26 -6.49 -11.34
C PRO A 41 -8.78 -6.28 -11.27
N ARG A 42 -9.28 -5.55 -10.28
CA ARG A 42 -10.71 -5.28 -10.13
C ARG A 42 -11.02 -3.81 -10.35
N ARG A 43 -12.19 -3.54 -10.90
CA ARG A 43 -12.68 -2.17 -11.10
C ARG A 43 -12.94 -1.46 -9.78
N ARG A 44 -13.41 -2.18 -8.75
CA ARG A 44 -13.76 -1.65 -7.43
C ARG A 44 -13.52 -2.69 -6.34
N TYR A 45 -13.17 -2.22 -5.15
CA TYR A 45 -12.99 -3.00 -3.93
C TYR A 45 -13.95 -2.52 -2.85
N ARG A 46 -14.33 -3.41 -1.95
CA ARG A 46 -15.22 -3.07 -0.84
C ARG A 46 -14.47 -2.38 0.29
N HIS A 47 -13.32 -2.94 0.68
CA HIS A 47 -12.57 -2.42 1.81
C HIS A 47 -11.06 -2.60 1.58
N ALA A 48 -10.37 -1.48 1.38
CA ALA A 48 -8.91 -1.46 1.27
C ALA A 48 -8.24 -1.17 2.61
N PHE A 49 -7.04 -1.73 2.80
CA PHE A 49 -6.12 -1.34 3.87
C PHE A 49 -4.82 -0.80 3.27
N GLU A 50 -4.43 0.40 3.69
CA GLU A 50 -3.21 1.10 3.28
C GLU A 50 -2.40 1.49 4.52
N PRO A 51 -1.47 0.66 5.01
CA PRO A 51 -0.48 1.06 6.01
C PRO A 51 0.61 1.93 5.39
N GLY A 52 1.06 2.97 6.10
CA GLY A 52 2.03 3.94 5.60
C GLY A 52 1.43 4.92 4.60
N CYS A 53 0.22 5.41 4.88
CA CYS A 53 -0.51 6.29 3.94
C CYS A 53 0.07 7.70 3.80
N SER A 54 1.01 8.09 4.67
CA SER A 54 1.66 9.40 4.63
C SER A 54 0.63 10.54 4.60
N ILE A 55 0.79 11.50 3.69
CA ILE A 55 -0.10 12.65 3.52
C ILE A 55 -1.37 12.35 2.71
N GLY A 56 -1.74 11.06 2.53
CA GLY A 56 -2.99 10.63 1.93
C GLY A 56 -3.09 10.79 0.41
N THR A 57 -1.96 10.93 -0.31
CA THR A 57 -1.99 11.14 -1.76
C THR A 57 -2.51 9.90 -2.50
N LEU A 58 -1.99 8.71 -2.19
CA LEU A 58 -2.49 7.46 -2.76
C LEU A 58 -3.86 7.10 -2.17
N THR A 59 -4.08 7.37 -0.88
CA THR A 59 -5.36 7.14 -0.20
C THR A 59 -6.53 7.80 -0.92
N ALA A 60 -6.37 9.07 -1.34
CA ALA A 60 -7.40 9.80 -2.10
C ALA A 60 -7.77 9.09 -3.41
N LEU A 61 -6.76 8.59 -4.14
CA LEU A 61 -6.97 7.83 -5.38
C LEU A 61 -7.60 6.45 -5.12
N LEU A 62 -7.24 5.78 -4.02
CA LEU A 62 -7.86 4.53 -3.60
C LEU A 62 -9.33 4.72 -3.22
N ALA A 63 -9.69 5.84 -2.60
CA ALA A 63 -11.07 6.15 -2.26
C ALA A 63 -12.00 6.27 -3.49
N GLU A 64 -11.47 6.57 -4.68
CA GLU A 64 -12.22 6.52 -5.94
C GLU A 64 -12.48 5.07 -6.42
N ARG A 65 -11.64 4.13 -5.98
CA ARG A 65 -11.65 2.71 -6.40
C ARG A 65 -12.21 1.77 -5.34
N CYS A 66 -12.53 2.28 -4.14
CA CYS A 66 -12.99 1.49 -3.00
C CYS A 66 -14.29 2.05 -2.42
N ASP A 67 -15.08 1.20 -1.77
CA ASP A 67 -16.24 1.64 -1.00
C ASP A 67 -15.77 2.21 0.35
N HIS A 68 -14.70 1.63 0.91
CA HIS A 68 -14.04 2.13 2.09
C HIS A 68 -12.53 1.89 2.05
N VAL A 69 -11.75 2.80 2.62
CA VAL A 69 -10.30 2.69 2.82
C VAL A 69 -9.98 2.90 4.29
N THR A 70 -9.36 1.92 4.92
CA THR A 70 -8.68 2.12 6.20
C THR A 70 -7.22 2.44 5.89
N ALA A 71 -6.79 3.63 6.27
CA ALA A 71 -5.43 4.12 6.05
C ALA A 71 -4.74 4.42 7.38
N MET A 72 -3.46 4.08 7.48
CA MET A 72 -2.71 4.18 8.74
C MET A 72 -1.32 4.74 8.50
N ASP A 73 -0.84 5.56 9.43
CA ASP A 73 0.55 6.02 9.44
C ASP A 73 1.05 6.20 10.88
N VAL A 74 2.36 6.09 11.08
CA VAL A 74 3.00 6.31 12.41
C VAL A 74 3.08 7.79 12.75
N ALA A 75 3.22 8.66 11.74
CA ALA A 75 3.42 10.09 11.89
C ALA A 75 2.07 10.83 12.00
N GLY A 76 1.76 11.33 13.19
CA GLY A 76 0.53 12.12 13.40
C GLY A 76 0.45 13.35 12.49
N ALA A 77 1.56 14.06 12.27
CA ALA A 77 1.61 15.22 11.38
C ALA A 77 1.27 14.87 9.92
N ALA A 78 1.63 13.67 9.46
CA ALA A 78 1.23 13.19 8.14
C ALA A 78 -0.28 12.96 8.06
N LEU A 79 -0.86 12.35 9.09
CA LEU A 79 -2.30 12.10 9.17
C LEU A 79 -3.14 13.39 9.22
N ASP A 80 -2.65 14.44 9.90
CA ASP A 80 -3.31 15.74 9.90
C ASP A 80 -3.38 16.33 8.48
N ILE A 81 -2.30 16.21 7.71
CA ILE A 81 -2.25 16.65 6.30
C ILE A 81 -3.16 15.78 5.43
N ALA A 82 -3.14 14.45 5.66
CA ALA A 82 -4.01 13.52 4.95
C ALA A 82 -5.50 13.85 5.19
N ASP A 83 -5.90 14.14 6.43
CA ASP A 83 -7.27 14.51 6.77
C ASP A 83 -7.71 15.78 6.03
N VAL A 84 -6.85 16.80 5.99
CA VAL A 84 -7.13 18.03 5.22
C VAL A 84 -7.27 17.75 3.73
N ARG A 85 -6.36 16.94 3.15
CA ARG A 85 -6.41 16.55 1.75
C ARG A 85 -7.68 15.82 1.37
N LEU A 86 -8.12 14.88 2.22
CA LEU A 86 -9.28 14.03 1.95
C LEU A 86 -10.61 14.76 2.08
N ARG A 87 -10.66 15.89 2.80
CA ARG A 87 -11.86 16.74 2.90
C ARG A 87 -12.19 17.49 1.62
N GLY A 88 -11.21 17.71 0.71
CA GLY A 88 -11.42 18.44 -0.55
C GLY A 88 -11.87 19.89 -0.39
N ASP A 89 -12.04 20.58 -1.51
CA ASP A 89 -12.53 21.98 -1.54
C ASP A 89 -14.05 22.10 -1.81
N SER A 90 -14.78 21.03 -2.03
CA SER A 90 -16.14 21.10 -2.54
C SER A 90 -17.04 19.95 -2.07
N GLY A 91 -17.70 20.16 -1.03
CA GLY A 91 -18.90 19.67 -0.34
C GLY A 91 -19.86 18.64 -0.97
N ARG A 92 -19.43 17.73 -1.85
CA ARG A 92 -20.25 16.58 -2.30
C ARG A 92 -19.37 15.39 -2.62
N ASP A 93 -19.69 14.23 -2.00
CA ASP A 93 -19.06 12.92 -2.24
C ASP A 93 -17.54 12.94 -2.05
N GLU A 94 -17.09 13.51 -0.93
CA GLU A 94 -15.68 13.67 -0.62
C GLU A 94 -15.02 12.34 -0.31
N PRO A 95 -13.74 12.13 -0.71
CA PRO A 95 -12.97 10.93 -0.34
C PRO A 95 -12.98 10.66 1.16
N ARG A 96 -13.07 11.71 2.00
CA ARG A 96 -13.05 11.62 3.46
C ARG A 96 -14.17 10.74 4.03
N ASP A 97 -15.36 10.77 3.43
CA ASP A 97 -16.51 9.98 3.90
C ASP A 97 -16.28 8.46 3.74
N ARG A 98 -15.36 8.09 2.87
CA ARG A 98 -14.98 6.69 2.57
C ARG A 98 -13.64 6.29 3.19
N VAL A 99 -13.02 7.14 3.99
CA VAL A 99 -11.69 6.88 4.56
C VAL A 99 -11.71 6.95 6.09
N THR A 100 -11.17 5.92 6.73
CA THR A 100 -10.81 5.93 8.14
C THR A 100 -9.30 6.11 8.28
N LEU A 101 -8.88 7.20 8.91
CA LEU A 101 -7.47 7.42 9.25
C LEU A 101 -7.20 6.96 10.69
N SER A 102 -6.11 6.26 10.91
CA SER A 102 -5.66 5.84 12.23
C SER A 102 -4.15 5.95 12.39
N ARG A 103 -3.68 6.18 13.61
CA ARG A 103 -2.25 6.17 13.92
C ARG A 103 -1.82 4.77 14.30
N GLY A 104 -0.73 4.28 13.69
CA GLY A 104 -0.14 2.98 13.99
C GLY A 104 0.98 2.62 13.05
N SER A 105 1.73 1.59 13.39
CA SER A 105 2.82 1.03 12.59
C SER A 105 2.35 -0.16 11.78
N LEU A 106 3.04 -0.45 10.66
CA LEU A 106 2.78 -1.64 9.86
C LEU A 106 2.86 -2.94 10.67
N ASP A 107 3.77 -3.02 11.64
CA ASP A 107 3.99 -4.19 12.50
C ASP A 107 3.04 -4.28 13.70
N ASP A 108 2.23 -3.26 13.96
CA ASP A 108 1.12 -3.33 14.91
C ASP A 108 0.05 -4.36 14.44
N PRO A 109 -0.83 -4.84 15.33
CA PRO A 109 -2.01 -5.59 14.89
C PRO A 109 -2.85 -4.77 13.91
N TRP A 110 -3.12 -5.34 12.74
CA TRP A 110 -3.90 -4.62 11.73
C TRP A 110 -5.34 -4.36 12.20
N PRO A 111 -5.95 -3.27 11.76
CA PRO A 111 -7.34 -2.96 12.04
C PRO A 111 -8.28 -4.11 11.66
N PRO A 112 -9.50 -4.16 12.24
CA PRO A 112 -10.47 -5.19 11.90
C PRO A 112 -10.91 -5.09 10.44
N GLY A 113 -10.83 -6.24 9.71
CA GLY A 113 -11.29 -6.41 8.33
C GLY A 113 -12.67 -7.05 8.26
N PRO A 114 -12.94 -7.87 7.23
CA PRO A 114 -11.96 -8.33 6.24
C PRO A 114 -11.66 -7.30 5.14
N PHE A 115 -10.39 -7.18 4.77
CA PHE A 115 -9.95 -6.34 3.64
C PHE A 115 -9.89 -7.19 2.36
N ASP A 116 -10.43 -6.68 1.25
CA ASP A 116 -10.32 -7.30 -0.07
C ASP A 116 -9.27 -6.63 -0.98
N LEU A 117 -8.60 -5.57 -0.47
CA LEU A 117 -7.41 -4.98 -1.04
C LEU A 117 -6.42 -4.63 0.09
N LEU A 118 -5.17 -5.08 -0.03
CA LEU A 118 -4.03 -4.64 0.77
C LEU A 118 -3.06 -3.88 -0.13
N VAL A 119 -2.68 -2.67 0.28
CA VAL A 119 -1.75 -1.81 -0.48
C VAL A 119 -0.50 -1.57 0.35
N LEU A 120 0.61 -2.21 -0.03
CA LEU A 120 1.93 -2.03 0.57
C LEU A 120 2.77 -1.12 -0.36
N SER A 121 2.60 0.18 -0.24
CA SER A 121 3.30 1.16 -1.07
C SER A 121 4.37 1.89 -0.25
N GLU A 122 5.64 1.70 -0.61
CA GLU A 122 6.80 2.35 0.02
C GLU A 122 6.88 2.16 1.55
N VAL A 123 6.48 0.99 2.06
CA VAL A 123 6.38 0.76 3.52
C VAL A 123 7.06 -0.52 3.99
N ALA A 124 7.02 -1.60 3.22
CA ALA A 124 7.46 -2.92 3.69
C ALA A 124 8.98 -2.99 3.94
N TYR A 125 9.79 -2.24 3.22
CA TYR A 125 11.24 -2.21 3.36
C TYR A 125 11.74 -1.52 4.65
N TYR A 126 10.82 -0.88 5.39
CA TYR A 126 11.14 -0.34 6.72
C TYR A 126 11.20 -1.39 7.82
N LEU A 127 10.79 -2.63 7.52
CA LEU A 127 10.90 -3.79 8.39
C LEU A 127 12.02 -4.72 7.90
N GLY A 128 12.69 -5.39 8.85
CA GLY A 128 13.62 -6.46 8.54
C GLY A 128 12.90 -7.71 8.03
N GLU A 129 13.63 -8.59 7.34
CA GLU A 129 13.07 -9.77 6.64
C GLU A 129 12.21 -10.67 7.54
N GLU A 130 12.73 -11.03 8.72
CA GLU A 130 12.03 -11.92 9.65
C GLU A 130 10.75 -11.28 10.21
N LEU A 131 10.82 -9.99 10.55
CA LEU A 131 9.68 -9.25 11.07
C LEU A 131 8.59 -9.10 10.01
N LEU A 132 8.96 -8.75 8.78
CA LEU A 132 8.03 -8.63 7.65
C LEU A 132 7.39 -9.99 7.32
N ALA A 133 8.17 -11.07 7.24
CA ALA A 133 7.66 -12.40 6.97
C ALA A 133 6.69 -12.87 8.08
N GLY A 134 7.04 -12.67 9.34
CA GLY A 134 6.19 -13.01 10.49
C GLY A 134 4.88 -12.21 10.51
N LEU A 135 4.94 -10.91 10.20
CA LEU A 135 3.78 -10.05 10.05
C LEU A 135 2.83 -10.57 8.96
N LEU A 136 3.34 -10.78 7.76
CA LEU A 136 2.54 -11.22 6.62
C LEU A 136 1.96 -12.61 6.84
N GLY A 137 2.73 -13.52 7.45
CA GLY A 137 2.27 -14.86 7.82
C GLY A 137 1.09 -14.84 8.81
N ARG A 138 1.04 -13.85 9.70
CA ARG A 138 -0.05 -13.65 10.66
C ARG A 138 -1.26 -12.97 10.05
N GLU A 139 -1.05 -11.94 9.23
CA GLU A 139 -2.10 -11.03 8.80
C GLU A 139 -2.73 -11.40 7.44
N CYS A 140 -1.96 -11.93 6.48
CA CYS A 140 -2.52 -12.31 5.18
C CYS A 140 -3.65 -13.34 5.25
N PRO A 141 -3.63 -14.35 6.15
CA PRO A 141 -4.76 -15.25 6.32
C PRO A 141 -6.07 -14.59 6.79
N ARG A 142 -6.01 -13.36 7.33
CA ARG A 142 -7.18 -12.58 7.78
C ARG A 142 -7.82 -11.75 6.67
N LEU A 143 -7.16 -11.65 5.53
CA LEU A 143 -7.72 -10.97 4.34
C LEU A 143 -8.96 -11.71 3.84
N ALA A 144 -9.81 -11.01 3.12
CA ALA A 144 -10.96 -11.62 2.45
C ALA A 144 -10.48 -12.69 1.46
N ARG A 145 -11.27 -13.75 1.28
CA ARG A 145 -10.97 -14.75 0.25
C ARG A 145 -10.90 -14.10 -1.12
N GLY A 146 -9.83 -14.34 -1.85
CA GLY A 146 -9.56 -13.74 -3.13
C GLY A 146 -9.23 -12.24 -3.02
N ALA A 147 -8.70 -11.79 -1.90
CA ALA A 147 -8.20 -10.43 -1.77
C ALA A 147 -7.03 -10.19 -2.73
N THR A 148 -6.92 -8.97 -3.19
CA THR A 148 -5.74 -8.48 -3.92
C THR A 148 -4.74 -7.90 -2.93
N VAL A 149 -3.48 -8.27 -3.07
CA VAL A 149 -2.35 -7.59 -2.42
C VAL A 149 -1.52 -6.92 -3.51
N ILE A 150 -1.24 -5.63 -3.36
CA ILE A 150 -0.33 -4.91 -4.25
C ILE A 150 0.83 -4.34 -3.46
N ALA A 151 2.05 -4.61 -3.91
CA ALA A 151 3.29 -4.14 -3.31
C ALA A 151 4.05 -3.26 -4.31
N ALA A 152 4.35 -2.02 -3.93
CA ALA A 152 5.04 -1.06 -4.78
C ALA A 152 6.21 -0.45 -4.01
N HIS A 153 7.45 -0.70 -4.44
CA HIS A 153 8.64 -0.27 -3.70
C HIS A 153 9.71 0.34 -4.60
N TRP A 154 10.32 1.43 -4.11
CA TRP A 154 11.51 2.05 -4.64
C TRP A 154 12.68 1.06 -4.66
N ARG A 155 13.44 1.01 -5.77
CA ARG A 155 14.47 -0.01 -5.98
C ARG A 155 15.89 0.45 -5.68
N HIS A 156 16.11 1.75 -5.59
CA HIS A 156 17.44 2.26 -5.28
C HIS A 156 17.76 2.05 -3.80
N GLU A 157 18.98 1.73 -3.51
CA GLU A 157 19.46 1.49 -2.15
C GLU A 157 19.34 2.76 -1.29
N VAL A 158 18.87 2.59 -0.08
CA VAL A 158 18.83 3.62 0.96
C VAL A 158 19.52 3.04 2.19
N ALA A 159 20.64 3.63 2.59
CA ALA A 159 21.53 3.08 3.61
C ALA A 159 20.86 2.83 4.98
N ASP A 160 19.84 3.60 5.30
CA ASP A 160 19.12 3.48 6.58
C ASP A 160 18.05 2.39 6.58
N TYR A 161 17.65 1.86 5.41
CA TYR A 161 16.54 0.92 5.32
C TYR A 161 17.01 -0.51 5.59
N PRO A 162 16.23 -1.29 6.38
CA PRO A 162 16.53 -2.70 6.64
C PRO A 162 16.55 -3.58 5.38
N LEU A 163 15.68 -3.27 4.40
CA LEU A 163 15.59 -3.99 3.13
C LEU A 163 15.60 -3.00 1.95
N SER A 164 16.08 -3.47 0.81
CA SER A 164 15.79 -2.82 -0.47
C SER A 164 14.34 -3.10 -0.91
N GLY A 165 13.83 -2.33 -1.88
CA GLY A 165 12.50 -2.59 -2.44
C GLY A 165 12.37 -3.96 -3.09
N ASP A 166 13.42 -4.44 -3.78
CA ASP A 166 13.45 -5.78 -4.39
C ASP A 166 13.43 -6.89 -3.33
N GLU A 167 14.12 -6.71 -2.19
CA GLU A 167 14.10 -7.67 -1.09
C GLU A 167 12.74 -7.68 -0.39
N ALA A 168 12.14 -6.54 -0.12
CA ALA A 168 10.81 -6.46 0.46
C ALA A 168 9.76 -7.17 -0.43
N ASN A 169 9.78 -6.92 -1.74
CA ASN A 169 8.90 -7.64 -2.68
C ASN A 169 9.15 -9.14 -2.69
N ARG A 170 10.40 -9.59 -2.60
CA ARG A 170 10.75 -11.02 -2.50
C ARG A 170 10.15 -11.66 -1.25
N VAL A 171 10.21 -11.00 -0.11
CA VAL A 171 9.60 -11.48 1.14
C VAL A 171 8.07 -11.57 0.99
N ILE A 172 7.45 -10.55 0.42
CA ILE A 172 5.99 -10.54 0.17
C ILE A 172 5.61 -11.70 -0.77
N ALA A 173 6.34 -11.87 -1.89
CA ALA A 173 6.09 -12.95 -2.84
C ALA A 173 6.28 -14.35 -2.25
N ALA A 174 7.13 -14.51 -1.23
CA ALA A 174 7.34 -15.77 -0.53
C ALA A 174 6.27 -16.06 0.55
N THR A 175 5.34 -15.14 0.79
CA THR A 175 4.28 -15.31 1.81
C THR A 175 3.31 -16.42 1.39
N PRO A 176 3.09 -17.46 2.23
CA PRO A 176 2.18 -18.55 1.90
C PRO A 176 0.76 -18.03 1.62
N GLY A 177 0.16 -18.52 0.54
CA GLY A 177 -1.19 -18.16 0.12
C GLY A 177 -1.27 -16.93 -0.80
N LEU A 178 -0.16 -16.25 -1.09
CA LEU A 178 -0.09 -15.22 -2.12
C LEU A 178 0.33 -15.82 -3.46
N ILE A 179 -0.46 -15.59 -4.49
CA ILE A 179 -0.21 -16.05 -5.87
C ILE A 179 0.06 -14.82 -6.72
N SER A 180 1.27 -14.68 -7.26
CA SER A 180 1.61 -13.55 -8.15
C SER A 180 0.80 -13.63 -9.44
N ILE A 181 0.13 -12.54 -9.79
CA ILE A 181 -0.73 -12.41 -10.98
C ILE A 181 -0.28 -11.31 -11.94
N GLY A 182 0.69 -10.50 -11.55
CA GLY A 182 1.26 -9.45 -12.41
C GLY A 182 2.42 -8.73 -11.77
N CYS A 183 3.38 -8.31 -12.59
CA CYS A 183 4.54 -7.55 -12.14
C CYS A 183 4.87 -6.45 -13.15
N TYR A 184 5.10 -5.24 -12.65
CA TYR A 184 5.75 -4.14 -13.36
C TYR A 184 7.09 -3.87 -12.70
N ARG A 185 8.13 -3.71 -13.53
CA ARG A 185 9.47 -3.39 -13.03
C ARG A 185 10.16 -2.45 -14.01
N ASP A 186 10.67 -1.35 -13.50
CA ASP A 186 11.59 -0.49 -14.23
C ASP A 186 12.86 -0.23 -13.41
N ARG A 187 13.62 0.83 -13.73
CA ARG A 187 14.85 1.17 -12.99
C ARG A 187 14.57 1.63 -11.57
N ASP A 188 13.42 2.26 -11.35
CA ASP A 188 13.13 3.02 -10.13
C ASP A 188 12.16 2.30 -9.20
N VAL A 189 11.22 1.53 -9.73
CA VAL A 189 10.16 0.89 -8.95
C VAL A 189 9.92 -0.55 -9.37
N VAL A 190 9.60 -1.40 -8.41
CA VAL A 190 8.99 -2.70 -8.60
C VAL A 190 7.58 -2.67 -8.03
N ILE A 191 6.59 -3.10 -8.83
CA ILE A 191 5.18 -3.21 -8.40
C ILE A 191 4.73 -4.61 -8.72
N GLU A 192 4.24 -5.33 -7.73
CA GLU A 192 3.77 -6.71 -7.90
C GLU A 192 2.39 -6.88 -7.29
N VAL A 193 1.54 -7.65 -7.99
CA VAL A 193 0.16 -7.90 -7.59
C VAL A 193 -0.03 -9.37 -7.32
N PHE A 194 -0.70 -9.68 -6.22
CA PHE A 194 -1.00 -11.03 -5.79
C PHE A 194 -2.50 -11.20 -5.55
N ASP A 195 -2.98 -12.42 -5.73
CA ASP A 195 -4.31 -12.87 -5.28
C ASP A 195 -4.16 -13.88 -4.15
N THR A 196 -5.08 -13.89 -3.21
CA THR A 196 -5.07 -14.82 -2.07
C THR A 196 -5.81 -16.14 -2.33
N HIS A 197 -6.32 -16.36 -3.54
CA HIS A 197 -7.14 -17.54 -3.85
C HIS A 197 -6.85 -18.19 -5.19
N ASP A 198 -6.76 -17.41 -6.27
CA ASP A 198 -6.54 -17.96 -7.61
C ASP A 198 -5.70 -17.03 -8.48
N ALA A 199 -5.18 -17.59 -9.58
CA ALA A 199 -4.37 -16.87 -10.55
C ALA A 199 -5.15 -16.49 -11.82
N ALA A 200 -6.49 -16.49 -11.79
CA ALA A 200 -7.28 -16.14 -12.95
C ALA A 200 -6.94 -14.75 -13.47
N SER A 201 -6.68 -14.62 -14.75
CA SER A 201 -6.33 -13.36 -15.39
C SER A 201 -7.50 -12.35 -15.34
N VAL A 202 -7.19 -11.06 -15.48
CA VAL A 202 -8.23 -10.00 -15.56
C VAL A 202 -9.18 -10.29 -16.71
N ALA A 203 -8.66 -10.70 -17.86
CA ALA A 203 -9.46 -11.06 -19.03
C ALA A 203 -10.40 -12.26 -18.76
N ALA A 204 -9.92 -13.29 -18.03
CA ALA A 204 -10.75 -14.42 -17.64
C ALA A 204 -11.88 -13.99 -16.69
N ARG A 205 -11.57 -13.13 -15.72
CA ARG A 205 -12.57 -12.57 -14.78
C ARG A 205 -13.61 -11.69 -15.48
N ASP A 206 -13.22 -11.04 -16.58
CA ASP A 206 -14.12 -10.20 -17.41
C ASP A 206 -14.82 -10.99 -18.52
N GLY A 207 -14.64 -12.32 -18.59
CA GLY A 207 -15.32 -13.22 -19.53
C GLY A 207 -14.82 -13.13 -20.97
N VAL A 208 -13.58 -12.67 -21.19
CA VAL A 208 -12.98 -12.59 -22.53
C VAL A 208 -12.80 -14.01 -23.08
N PRO A 209 -13.36 -14.35 -24.27
CA PRO A 209 -13.26 -15.69 -24.84
C PRO A 209 -11.81 -16.16 -25.00
N GLY A 210 -11.52 -17.37 -24.52
CA GLY A 210 -10.18 -17.98 -24.57
C GLY A 210 -9.21 -17.57 -23.47
N ALA A 211 -9.55 -16.62 -22.60
CA ALA A 211 -8.77 -16.27 -21.44
C ALA A 211 -8.89 -17.35 -20.33
N ARG A 212 -7.80 -17.53 -19.56
CA ARG A 212 -7.71 -18.50 -18.44
C ARG A 212 -7.19 -17.83 -17.19
#